data_86b3ef5b73c7af1fbab80aad1a6af94c
#
_entry.id   86b3ef5b73c7af1fbab80aad1a6af94c
#
_cell.length_a   1.000
_cell.length_b   1.000
_cell.length_c   1.000
_cell.angle_alpha   90.00
_cell.angle_beta   90.00
_cell.angle_gamma   90.00
#
_symmetry.space_group_name_H-M   'P 1'
#
loop_
_entity.id
_entity.type
_entity.pdbx_description
1 polymer ?
#
loop_
_entity_poly.entity_id
_entity_poly.type
_entity_poly.pdbx_seq_one_letter_code
_entity_poly.pdbx_strand_id
1 'polypeptide(L)'
;MKVRAGDVDRRIAKPDPGAVVFLIFGPDRGLVRERAETLSKVLVADPDDPFCVTRLSDDDVKGDPGAVSDAMAALSLTGGDRLVRVRLSGESAPAANWISAFEKGEAHAEAKLVIEAGDLKPGSKLRKACEAGARSLALPCYADGARDLARIAEEALSAEAITLEPDARAMLGPILEGDRQL
;
A
#
# COMPACT_ATOMS: atom_id res chain seq x y z
N MET A 1 6.79 -3.47 10.06
CA MET A 1 7.49 -2.21 10.45
C MET A 1 6.59 -1.01 10.15
N LYS A 2 6.41 -0.11 11.11
CA LYS A 2 5.58 1.10 10.94
C LYS A 2 6.33 2.16 10.13
N VAL A 3 5.73 2.63 9.04
CA VAL A 3 6.23 3.75 8.23
C VAL A 3 5.51 5.04 8.63
N ARG A 4 6.23 6.18 8.67
CA ARG A 4 5.63 7.50 8.90
C ARG A 4 4.91 7.96 7.62
N ALA A 5 3.81 8.69 7.75
CA ALA A 5 3.04 9.16 6.60
C ALA A 5 3.89 9.91 5.56
N GLY A 6 4.76 10.82 6.00
CA GLY A 6 5.67 11.56 5.10
C GLY A 6 6.77 10.72 4.41
N ASP A 7 6.97 9.46 4.82
CA ASP A 7 7.98 8.56 4.21
C ASP A 7 7.33 7.55 3.23
N VAL A 8 6.01 7.51 3.14
CA VAL A 8 5.27 6.48 2.40
C VAL A 8 5.65 6.49 0.91
N ASP A 9 5.60 7.64 0.26
CA ASP A 9 5.87 7.76 -1.18
C ASP A 9 7.31 7.37 -1.51
N ARG A 10 8.27 7.75 -0.67
CA ARG A 10 9.66 7.32 -0.80
C ARG A 10 9.81 5.79 -0.67
N ARG A 11 9.07 5.17 0.26
CA ARG A 11 9.09 3.71 0.45
C ARG A 11 8.40 2.96 -0.66
N ILE A 12 7.40 3.56 -1.31
CA ILE A 12 6.74 3.03 -2.50
C ILE A 12 7.66 3.11 -3.72
N ALA A 13 8.31 4.26 -3.94
CA ALA A 13 9.22 4.44 -5.07
C ALA A 13 10.48 3.57 -4.98
N LYS A 14 10.95 3.29 -3.75
CA LYS A 14 12.12 2.43 -3.51
C LYS A 14 11.83 1.50 -2.32
N PRO A 15 11.08 0.41 -2.54
CA PRO A 15 10.77 -0.56 -1.50
C PRO A 15 12.03 -1.27 -1.03
N ASP A 16 12.05 -1.66 0.26
CA ASP A 16 13.11 -2.49 0.82
C ASP A 16 13.09 -3.86 0.11
N PRO A 17 14.21 -4.32 -0.47
CA PRO A 17 14.27 -5.63 -1.14
C PRO A 17 13.88 -6.80 -0.22
N GLY A 18 14.16 -6.70 1.08
CA GLY A 18 13.80 -7.70 2.08
C GLY A 18 12.33 -7.70 2.47
N ALA A 19 11.58 -6.63 2.14
CA ALA A 19 10.16 -6.58 2.45
C ALA A 19 9.36 -7.49 1.52
N VAL A 20 8.40 -8.20 2.11
CA VAL A 20 7.50 -9.12 1.41
C VAL A 20 6.06 -8.65 1.47
N VAL A 21 5.66 -8.06 2.60
CA VAL A 21 4.28 -7.61 2.84
C VAL A 21 4.20 -6.09 2.91
N PHE A 22 3.26 -5.53 2.17
CA PHE A 22 2.97 -4.10 2.12
C PHE A 22 1.48 -3.89 2.41
N LEU A 23 1.18 -3.37 3.59
CA LEU A 23 -0.19 -2.99 3.98
C LEU A 23 -0.36 -1.49 3.74
N ILE A 24 -1.16 -1.12 2.77
CA ILE A 24 -1.53 0.25 2.42
C ILE A 24 -2.94 0.48 2.94
N PHE A 25 -3.12 1.41 3.88
CA PHE A 25 -4.40 1.56 4.58
C PHE A 25 -4.68 3.01 4.96
N GLY A 26 -5.94 3.38 4.99
CA GLY A 26 -6.37 4.71 5.41
C GLY A 26 -7.82 5.03 5.02
N PRO A 27 -8.34 6.19 5.46
CA PRO A 27 -9.68 6.64 5.13
C PRO A 27 -9.84 7.05 3.65
N ASP A 28 -8.75 7.54 3.03
CA ASP A 28 -8.74 7.94 1.62
C ASP A 28 -8.50 6.71 0.72
N ARG A 29 -9.60 6.13 0.24
CA ARG A 29 -9.55 4.94 -0.63
C ARG A 29 -8.91 5.22 -2.00
N GLY A 30 -9.01 6.45 -2.50
CA GLY A 30 -8.37 6.88 -3.75
C GLY A 30 -6.86 6.82 -3.63
N LEU A 31 -6.32 7.44 -2.57
CA LEU A 31 -4.91 7.43 -2.24
C LEU A 31 -4.36 6.03 -1.96
N VAL A 32 -5.12 5.20 -1.23
CA VAL A 32 -4.76 3.79 -0.98
C VAL A 32 -4.59 3.05 -2.30
N ARG A 33 -5.55 3.19 -3.22
CA ARG A 33 -5.53 2.54 -4.53
C ARG A 33 -4.37 3.05 -5.40
N GLU A 34 -4.20 4.35 -5.52
CA GLU A 34 -3.12 4.99 -6.29
C GLU A 34 -1.73 4.49 -5.84
N ARG A 35 -1.49 4.47 -4.52
CA ARG A 35 -0.25 4.00 -3.92
C ARG A 35 -0.04 2.50 -4.14
N ALA A 36 -1.09 1.69 -4.07
CA ALA A 36 -1.01 0.26 -4.34
C ALA A 36 -0.70 -0.02 -5.82
N GLU A 37 -1.28 0.73 -6.74
CA GLU A 37 -0.99 0.63 -8.17
C GLU A 37 0.46 1.06 -8.48
N THR A 38 0.91 2.17 -7.91
CA THR A 38 2.30 2.64 -8.05
C THR A 38 3.28 1.61 -7.52
N LEU A 39 3.05 1.07 -6.32
CA LEU A 39 3.90 0.03 -5.74
C LEU A 39 3.90 -1.24 -6.59
N SER A 40 2.74 -1.65 -7.12
CA SER A 40 2.65 -2.85 -7.98
C SER A 40 3.53 -2.75 -9.22
N LYS A 41 3.59 -1.57 -9.86
CA LYS A 41 4.47 -1.30 -11.02
C LYS A 41 5.96 -1.35 -10.69
N VAL A 42 6.32 -1.17 -9.44
CA VAL A 42 7.72 -1.29 -8.97
C VAL A 42 8.07 -2.74 -8.63
N LEU A 43 7.08 -3.51 -8.15
CA LEU A 43 7.31 -4.88 -7.66
C LEU A 43 7.29 -5.94 -8.76
N VAL A 44 6.56 -5.71 -9.86
CA VAL A 44 6.47 -6.64 -11.01
C VAL A 44 6.55 -5.87 -12.32
N ALA A 45 7.05 -6.52 -13.37
CA ALA A 45 7.25 -5.91 -14.68
C ALA A 45 5.92 -5.51 -15.34
N ASP A 46 4.89 -6.36 -15.24
CA ASP A 46 3.55 -6.10 -15.73
C ASP A 46 2.53 -6.39 -14.61
N PRO A 47 1.94 -5.34 -13.99
CA PRO A 47 0.95 -5.50 -12.94
C PRO A 47 -0.42 -5.98 -13.45
N ASP A 48 -0.63 -6.08 -14.76
CA ASP A 48 -1.89 -6.54 -15.37
C ASP A 48 -1.80 -7.98 -15.90
N ASP A 49 -0.61 -8.58 -15.91
CA ASP A 49 -0.41 -9.97 -16.30
C ASP A 49 -1.03 -10.92 -15.25
N PRO A 50 -2.08 -11.70 -15.61
CA PRO A 50 -2.73 -12.63 -14.69
C PRO A 50 -1.85 -13.82 -14.28
N PHE A 51 -0.76 -14.11 -14.99
CA PHE A 51 0.20 -15.15 -14.62
C PHE A 51 1.16 -14.67 -13.51
N CYS A 52 1.42 -13.37 -13.44
CA CYS A 52 2.31 -12.78 -12.44
C CYS A 52 1.53 -12.20 -11.25
N VAL A 53 0.28 -11.76 -11.45
CA VAL A 53 -0.50 -11.06 -10.43
C VAL A 53 -1.79 -11.80 -10.09
N THR A 54 -1.89 -12.28 -8.85
CA THR A 54 -3.12 -12.82 -8.28
C THR A 54 -3.86 -11.70 -7.55
N ARG A 55 -5.16 -11.52 -7.86
CA ARG A 55 -6.03 -10.52 -7.21
C ARG A 55 -7.07 -11.22 -6.36
N LEU A 56 -7.15 -10.86 -5.08
CA LEU A 56 -8.15 -11.36 -4.14
C LEU A 56 -8.98 -10.19 -3.62
N SER A 57 -10.28 -10.38 -3.58
CA SER A 57 -11.24 -9.47 -2.96
C SER A 57 -11.47 -9.80 -1.49
N ASP A 58 -12.16 -8.91 -0.79
CA ASP A 58 -12.62 -9.12 0.58
C ASP A 58 -13.53 -10.37 0.70
N ASP A 59 -14.35 -10.61 -0.32
CA ASP A 59 -15.26 -11.76 -0.37
C ASP A 59 -14.51 -13.09 -0.60
N ASP A 60 -13.45 -13.08 -1.43
CA ASP A 60 -12.60 -14.25 -1.63
C ASP A 60 -11.92 -14.66 -0.32
N VAL A 61 -11.35 -13.69 0.43
CA VAL A 61 -10.66 -13.96 1.70
C VAL A 61 -11.63 -14.36 2.82
N LYS A 62 -12.89 -13.88 2.78
CA LYS A 62 -13.93 -14.28 3.73
C LYS A 62 -14.50 -15.66 3.42
N GLY A 63 -14.67 -15.95 2.13
CA GLY A 63 -15.19 -17.25 1.66
C GLY A 63 -14.21 -18.38 1.85
N ASP A 64 -12.91 -18.09 1.66
CA ASP A 64 -11.82 -19.04 1.89
C ASP A 64 -10.70 -18.41 2.73
N PRO A 65 -10.62 -18.71 4.01
CA PRO A 65 -9.53 -18.24 4.87
C PRO A 65 -8.12 -18.68 4.44
N GLY A 66 -8.01 -19.72 3.60
CA GLY A 66 -6.76 -20.22 3.01
C GLY A 66 -6.31 -19.46 1.77
N ALA A 67 -7.19 -18.71 1.11
CA ALA A 67 -6.93 -18.06 -0.17
C ALA A 67 -5.63 -17.23 -0.21
N VAL A 68 -5.33 -16.49 0.85
CA VAL A 68 -4.08 -15.71 0.94
C VAL A 68 -2.86 -16.63 1.01
N SER A 69 -2.93 -17.69 1.81
CA SER A 69 -1.84 -18.67 1.97
C SER A 69 -1.53 -19.37 0.65
N ASP A 70 -2.56 -19.83 -0.03
CA ASP A 70 -2.44 -20.57 -1.29
C ASP A 70 -1.90 -19.67 -2.41
N ALA A 71 -2.40 -18.44 -2.51
CA ALA A 71 -1.90 -17.46 -3.46
C ALA A 71 -0.43 -17.10 -3.21
N MET A 72 -0.01 -16.99 -1.94
CA MET A 72 1.37 -16.68 -1.57
C MET A 72 2.34 -17.84 -1.75
N ALA A 73 1.86 -19.09 -1.61
CA ALA A 73 2.66 -20.28 -1.80
C ALA A 73 2.77 -20.73 -3.27
N ALA A 74 1.90 -20.21 -4.15
CA ALA A 74 1.90 -20.61 -5.57
C ALA A 74 3.19 -20.19 -6.27
N LEU A 75 3.77 -21.12 -7.06
CA LEU A 75 4.99 -20.89 -7.84
C LEU A 75 4.69 -20.12 -9.14
N SER A 76 5.67 -19.37 -9.64
CA SER A 76 5.59 -18.77 -10.97
C SER A 76 5.71 -19.85 -12.04
N LEU A 77 4.77 -19.92 -12.98
CA LEU A 77 4.81 -20.84 -14.12
C LEU A 77 5.76 -20.36 -15.21
N THR A 78 5.98 -19.06 -15.32
CA THR A 78 6.80 -18.44 -16.36
C THR A 78 8.16 -17.97 -15.86
N GLY A 79 8.41 -18.13 -14.56
CA GLY A 79 9.55 -17.51 -13.87
C GLY A 79 9.30 -16.01 -13.61
N GLY A 80 10.17 -15.39 -12.80
CA GLY A 80 10.09 -14.00 -12.45
C GLY A 80 9.29 -13.70 -11.16
N ASP A 81 9.16 -12.42 -10.86
CA ASP A 81 8.51 -11.94 -9.65
C ASP A 81 7.00 -12.12 -9.70
N ARG A 82 6.41 -12.54 -8.57
CA ARG A 82 4.98 -12.66 -8.39
C ARG A 82 4.45 -11.66 -7.37
N LEU A 83 3.22 -11.23 -7.61
CA LEU A 83 2.49 -10.31 -6.76
C LEU A 83 1.10 -10.86 -6.40
N VAL A 84 0.77 -10.85 -5.12
CA VAL A 84 -0.59 -11.06 -4.64
C VAL A 84 -1.15 -9.72 -4.19
N ARG A 85 -2.23 -9.26 -4.81
CA ARG A 85 -2.97 -8.06 -4.40
C ARG A 85 -4.24 -8.47 -3.70
N VAL A 86 -4.42 -7.98 -2.48
CA VAL A 86 -5.63 -8.24 -1.67
C VAL A 86 -6.33 -6.92 -1.40
N ARG A 87 -7.59 -6.80 -1.79
CA ARG A 87 -8.39 -5.62 -1.52
C ARG A 87 -9.41 -5.92 -0.44
N LEU A 88 -9.25 -5.26 0.72
CA LEU A 88 -10.07 -5.42 1.91
C LEU A 88 -10.87 -4.16 2.21
N SER A 89 -12.08 -4.31 2.71
CA SER A 89 -12.88 -3.20 3.22
C SER A 89 -12.34 -2.63 4.55
N GLY A 90 -11.63 -3.45 5.32
CA GLY A 90 -11.07 -3.10 6.63
C GLY A 90 -10.29 -4.24 7.27
N GLU A 91 -10.62 -4.59 8.50
CA GLU A 91 -9.98 -5.67 9.26
C GLU A 91 -10.17 -7.04 8.60
N SER A 92 -9.12 -7.86 8.59
CA SER A 92 -9.18 -9.24 8.09
C SER A 92 -8.34 -10.15 8.98
N ALA A 93 -9.02 -11.06 9.68
CA ALA A 93 -8.36 -12.03 10.54
C ALA A 93 -7.52 -13.05 9.73
N PRO A 94 -7.98 -13.59 8.59
CA PRO A 94 -7.17 -14.50 7.78
C PRO A 94 -5.86 -13.84 7.31
N ALA A 95 -5.91 -12.62 6.78
CA ALA A 95 -4.71 -11.89 6.35
C ALA A 95 -3.77 -11.59 7.53
N ALA A 96 -4.31 -11.15 8.68
CA ALA A 96 -3.52 -10.89 9.88
C ALA A 96 -2.83 -12.14 10.43
N ASN A 97 -3.53 -13.29 10.42
CA ASN A 97 -2.99 -14.56 10.87
C ASN A 97 -1.87 -15.05 9.94
N TRP A 98 -2.09 -14.96 8.62
CA TRP A 98 -1.06 -15.33 7.66
C TRP A 98 0.21 -14.49 7.82
N ILE A 99 0.09 -13.16 7.95
CA ILE A 99 1.24 -12.27 8.17
C ILE A 99 1.99 -12.64 9.46
N SER A 100 1.23 -12.92 10.53
CA SER A 100 1.83 -13.31 11.81
C SER A 100 2.59 -14.65 11.72
N ALA A 101 2.06 -15.62 10.99
CA ALA A 101 2.72 -16.90 10.73
C ALA A 101 3.97 -16.71 9.84
N PHE A 102 3.86 -15.89 8.80
CA PHE A 102 4.98 -15.56 7.92
C PHE A 102 6.16 -14.92 8.66
N GLU A 103 5.89 -13.93 9.53
CA GLU A 103 6.93 -13.25 10.31
C GLU A 103 7.61 -14.15 11.35
N LYS A 104 6.92 -15.22 11.77
CA LYS A 104 7.50 -16.28 12.62
C LYS A 104 8.26 -17.37 11.87
N GLY A 105 8.20 -17.36 10.52
CA GLY A 105 8.76 -18.43 9.67
C GLY A 105 7.90 -19.69 9.59
N GLU A 106 6.62 -19.61 10.01
CA GLU A 106 5.64 -20.71 9.97
C GLU A 106 4.87 -20.76 8.63
N ALA A 107 4.94 -19.69 7.82
CA ALA A 107 4.34 -19.61 6.49
C ALA A 107 5.39 -19.21 5.45
N HIS A 108 5.21 -19.71 4.22
CA HIS A 108 6.11 -19.46 3.11
C HIS A 108 5.55 -18.43 2.14
N ALA A 109 6.43 -17.72 1.42
CA ALA A 109 6.06 -16.68 0.45
C ALA A 109 6.93 -16.80 -0.81
N GLU A 110 6.30 -17.12 -1.92
CA GLU A 110 6.87 -17.11 -3.29
C GLU A 110 6.49 -15.83 -4.06
N ALA A 111 5.74 -14.94 -3.42
CA ALA A 111 5.28 -13.69 -4.00
C ALA A 111 5.47 -12.52 -3.04
N LYS A 112 5.39 -11.29 -3.55
CA LYS A 112 5.16 -10.10 -2.73
C LYS A 112 3.66 -9.95 -2.47
N LEU A 113 3.30 -9.44 -1.29
CA LEU A 113 1.91 -9.23 -0.89
C LEU A 113 1.62 -7.73 -0.74
N VAL A 114 0.68 -7.22 -1.52
CA VAL A 114 0.15 -5.86 -1.38
C VAL A 114 -1.30 -5.94 -0.90
N ILE A 115 -1.56 -5.39 0.27
CA ILE A 115 -2.90 -5.33 0.87
C ILE A 115 -3.39 -3.89 0.84
N GLU A 116 -4.49 -3.66 0.17
CA GLU A 116 -5.26 -2.42 0.19
C GLU A 116 -6.34 -2.55 1.26
N ALA A 117 -6.36 -1.68 2.26
CA ALA A 117 -7.38 -1.73 3.31
C ALA A 117 -7.97 -0.34 3.58
N GLY A 118 -9.21 -0.31 4.07
CA GLY A 118 -9.82 0.91 4.58
C GLY A 118 -9.12 1.43 5.84
N ASP A 119 -9.79 2.31 6.57
CA ASP A 119 -9.21 2.85 7.80
C ASP A 119 -9.05 1.76 8.88
N LEU A 120 -7.81 1.56 9.31
CA LEU A 120 -7.45 0.58 10.34
C LEU A 120 -7.02 1.30 11.62
N LYS A 121 -7.79 1.13 12.67
CA LYS A 121 -7.48 1.69 14.00
C LYS A 121 -6.16 1.11 14.54
N PRO A 122 -5.47 1.81 15.45
CA PRO A 122 -4.22 1.30 16.07
C PRO A 122 -4.39 -0.06 16.77
N GLY A 123 -5.63 -0.41 17.15
CA GLY A 123 -5.97 -1.71 17.76
C GLY A 123 -6.13 -2.87 16.78
N SER A 124 -6.21 -2.60 15.47
CA SER A 124 -6.38 -3.60 14.41
C SER A 124 -5.31 -4.69 14.47
N LYS A 125 -5.71 -5.95 14.36
CA LYS A 125 -4.79 -7.09 14.33
C LYS A 125 -3.97 -7.10 13.04
N LEU A 126 -4.58 -6.80 11.91
CA LEU A 126 -3.93 -6.71 10.60
C LEU A 126 -2.84 -5.64 10.62
N ARG A 127 -3.16 -4.44 11.10
CA ARG A 127 -2.20 -3.35 11.25
C ARG A 127 -1.06 -3.71 12.19
N LYS A 128 -1.36 -4.27 13.38
CA LYS A 128 -0.36 -4.68 14.36
C LYS A 128 0.58 -5.75 13.81
N ALA A 129 0.06 -6.75 13.09
CA ALA A 129 0.89 -7.79 12.49
C ALA A 129 1.94 -7.19 11.54
N CYS A 130 1.53 -6.25 10.66
CA CYS A 130 2.46 -5.56 9.77
C CYS A 130 3.42 -4.61 10.51
N GLU A 131 2.95 -3.86 11.51
CA GLU A 131 3.81 -2.92 12.25
C GLU A 131 4.89 -3.64 13.08
N ALA A 132 4.59 -4.84 13.59
CA ALA A 132 5.52 -5.65 14.38
C ALA A 132 6.51 -6.45 13.51
N GLY A 133 6.18 -6.75 12.26
CA GLY A 133 6.97 -7.59 11.38
C GLY A 133 8.27 -6.92 10.91
N ALA A 134 9.28 -7.74 10.66
CA ALA A 134 10.58 -7.31 10.10
C ALA A 134 10.54 -7.21 8.57
N ARG A 135 9.72 -8.06 7.92
CA ARG A 135 9.56 -8.16 6.46
C ARG A 135 8.24 -7.58 5.98
N SER A 136 7.48 -6.91 6.86
CA SER A 136 6.19 -6.29 6.60
C SER A 136 6.25 -4.79 6.83
N LEU A 137 5.67 -4.02 5.92
CA LEU A 137 5.58 -2.56 5.97
C LEU A 137 4.13 -2.12 6.10
N ALA A 138 3.84 -1.28 7.10
CA ALA A 138 2.54 -0.63 7.27
C ALA A 138 2.64 0.81 6.77
N LEU A 139 1.95 1.11 5.67
CA LEU A 139 1.99 2.33 4.87
C LEU A 139 0.67 3.10 5.05
N PRO A 140 0.59 4.06 5.97
CA PRO A 140 -0.64 4.79 6.22
C PRO A 140 -0.94 5.81 5.11
N CYS A 141 -2.20 5.84 4.66
CA CYS A 141 -2.75 6.80 3.71
C CYS A 141 -3.79 7.66 4.44
N TYR A 142 -3.34 8.66 5.16
CA TYR A 142 -4.21 9.68 5.71
C TYR A 142 -4.40 10.78 4.67
N ALA A 143 -5.57 11.42 4.68
CA ALA A 143 -5.80 12.59 3.84
C ALA A 143 -4.65 13.58 4.05
N ASP A 144 -4.11 14.08 2.97
CA ASP A 144 -3.04 15.05 3.03
C ASP A 144 -3.55 16.29 3.77
N GLY A 145 -2.90 16.64 4.86
CA GLY A 145 -3.17 17.92 5.50
C GLY A 145 -2.74 19.07 4.56
N ALA A 146 -3.18 20.30 4.83
CA ALA A 146 -2.85 21.48 4.03
C ALA A 146 -1.34 21.61 3.70
N ARG A 147 -0.47 21.11 4.56
CA ARG A 147 1.00 21.07 4.33
C ARG A 147 1.43 20.09 3.25
N ASP A 148 0.79 18.92 3.17
CA ASP A 148 1.12 17.89 2.17
C ASP A 148 0.57 18.30 0.80
N LEU A 149 -0.61 18.91 0.76
CA LEU A 149 -1.18 19.48 -0.47
C LEU A 149 -0.32 20.63 -1.01
N ALA A 150 0.18 21.51 -0.15
CA ALA A 150 1.09 22.59 -0.54
C ALA A 150 2.39 22.02 -1.13
N ARG A 151 2.96 20.96 -0.53
CA ARG A 151 4.15 20.28 -1.05
C ARG A 151 3.90 19.64 -2.41
N ILE A 152 2.79 18.93 -2.60
CA ILE A 152 2.43 18.30 -3.89
C ILE A 152 2.26 19.38 -4.97
N ALA A 153 1.60 20.48 -4.65
CA ALA A 153 1.46 21.60 -5.57
C ALA A 153 2.81 22.22 -5.94
N GLU A 154 3.69 22.41 -4.97
CA GLU A 154 5.05 22.92 -5.21
C GLU A 154 5.88 21.99 -6.08
N GLU A 155 5.82 20.68 -5.86
CA GLU A 155 6.51 19.68 -6.67
C GLU A 155 5.99 19.69 -8.12
N ALA A 156 4.67 19.76 -8.32
CA ALA A 156 4.05 19.82 -9.64
C ALA A 156 4.45 21.11 -10.40
N LEU A 157 4.38 22.26 -9.72
CA LEU A 157 4.74 23.55 -10.33
C LEU A 157 6.24 23.67 -10.60
N SER A 158 7.08 23.10 -9.73
CA SER A 158 8.53 23.04 -9.94
C SER A 158 8.90 22.21 -11.18
N ALA A 159 8.16 21.16 -11.49
CA ALA A 159 8.35 20.36 -12.70
C ALA A 159 8.08 21.18 -13.98
N GLU A 160 7.19 22.19 -13.88
CA GLU A 160 6.89 23.14 -14.97
C GLU A 160 7.72 24.45 -14.88
N ALA A 161 8.75 24.48 -14.04
CA ALA A 161 9.60 25.66 -13.76
C ALA A 161 8.82 26.89 -13.23
N ILE A 162 7.70 26.66 -12.55
CA ILE A 162 6.86 27.71 -11.94
C ILE A 162 7.20 27.80 -10.46
N THR A 163 7.47 29.01 -9.96
CA THR A 163 7.70 29.26 -8.53
C THR A 163 6.53 30.07 -7.96
N LEU A 164 5.96 29.58 -6.86
CA LEU A 164 4.88 30.29 -6.15
C LEU A 164 5.41 31.36 -5.22
N GLU A 165 4.80 32.54 -5.28
CA GLU A 165 4.98 33.54 -4.25
C GLU A 165 4.37 33.12 -2.91
N PRO A 166 4.88 33.61 -1.76
CA PRO A 166 4.43 33.22 -0.42
C PRO A 166 2.90 33.37 -0.21
N ASP A 167 2.32 34.43 -0.76
CA ASP A 167 0.88 34.73 -0.64
C ASP A 167 0.03 33.73 -1.47
N ALA A 168 0.48 33.41 -2.69
CA ALA A 168 -0.16 32.39 -3.54
C ALA A 168 -0.10 31.00 -2.89
N ARG A 169 1.02 30.67 -2.25
CA ARG A 169 1.19 29.43 -1.48
C ARG A 169 0.19 29.31 -0.32
N ALA A 170 -0.04 30.39 0.41
CA ALA A 170 -0.98 30.44 1.53
C ALA A 170 -2.44 30.27 1.09
N MET A 171 -2.78 30.70 -0.12
CA MET A 171 -4.13 30.57 -0.70
C MET A 171 -4.41 29.18 -1.28
N LEU A 172 -3.39 28.45 -1.73
CA LEU A 172 -3.57 27.12 -2.36
C LEU A 172 -4.01 26.04 -1.36
N GLY A 173 -3.52 26.05 -0.13
CA GLY A 173 -3.86 25.05 0.88
C GLY A 173 -5.38 24.88 1.08
N PRO A 174 -6.12 25.95 1.41
CA PRO A 174 -7.57 25.88 1.58
C PRO A 174 -8.38 25.49 0.33
N ILE A 175 -7.87 25.81 -0.87
CA ILE A 175 -8.55 25.52 -2.14
C ILE A 175 -8.41 24.03 -2.52
N LEU A 176 -7.27 23.43 -2.19
CA LEU A 176 -6.94 22.04 -2.53
C LEU A 176 -7.39 21.03 -1.45
N GLU A 177 -7.90 21.50 -0.30
CA GLU A 177 -8.41 20.63 0.76
C GLU A 177 -9.57 19.77 0.22
N GLY A 178 -9.26 18.53 -0.10
CA GLY A 178 -10.23 17.48 -0.39
C GLY A 178 -10.43 17.09 -1.85
N ASP A 179 -9.79 17.73 -2.82
CA ASP A 179 -9.90 17.30 -4.22
C ASP A 179 -8.54 17.05 -4.89
N ARG A 180 -8.18 15.77 -5.01
CA ARG A 180 -6.97 15.31 -5.72
C ARG A 180 -7.15 15.16 -7.23
N GLN A 181 -8.34 15.45 -7.77
CA GLN A 181 -8.68 15.25 -9.18
C GLN A 181 -8.79 16.57 -9.98
N LEU A 182 -8.32 17.68 -9.41
CA LEU A 182 -8.21 18.94 -10.14
C LEU A 182 -6.92 19.01 -10.93
#